data_13179b90250db1e7fb9b4e0e7d66445a
#
_entry.id   13179b90250db1e7fb9b4e0e7d66445a
#
_cell.length_a   1.000
_cell.length_b   1.000
_cell.length_c   1.000
_cell.angle_alpha   90.00
_cell.angle_beta   90.00
_cell.angle_gamma   90.00
#
_symmetry.space_group_name_H-M   'P 1'
#
loop_
_entity.id
_entity.type
_entity.pdbx_description
1 polymer ?
#
loop_
_entity_poly.entity_id
_entity_poly.type
_entity_poly.pdbx_seq_one_letter_code
_entity_poly.pdbx_strand_id
1 'polypeptide(L)'
;MTDDAINLANWDTAPLNRTSFLNICDLIPVEIVERGDQPATQIDDDQRELGAIAVPTTTGDYSTVEEVLLSTETDGFLVLRKNRIVCERYFNGMKADTLHLAQSVSKSVTGTLAGIYLDRGLIDRNALVTDYVPELLNSGYANATLDHVLNMQTGVKFTENYPNPKTQLTLLDIASGWKAPRNDCDPKSIRDLLVSIKGDQSHGKNFQCRSIDTDVLAWVCERVGNDSL
;
A
#
# COMPACT_ATOMS: atom_id res chain seq x y z
N MET A 1 9.91 31.17 -2.69
CA MET A 1 9.51 29.82 -2.26
C MET A 1 8.64 30.05 -1.04
N THR A 2 7.33 29.87 -1.17
CA THR A 2 6.42 29.90 -0.03
C THR A 2 6.79 28.75 0.87
N ASP A 3 7.10 29.10 2.11
CA ASP A 3 7.44 28.14 3.19
C ASP A 3 6.12 27.51 3.65
N ASP A 4 5.47 26.76 2.76
CA ASP A 4 4.23 26.07 3.08
C ASP A 4 4.59 24.87 3.96
N ALA A 5 4.28 25.00 5.24
CA ALA A 5 4.46 23.90 6.20
C ALA A 5 3.76 22.64 5.69
N ILE A 6 4.45 21.50 5.77
CA ILE A 6 3.89 20.20 5.39
C ILE A 6 2.70 19.90 6.31
N ASN A 7 1.57 19.48 5.71
CA ASN A 7 0.34 19.15 6.41
C ASN A 7 -0.49 18.11 5.63
N LEU A 8 -1.62 17.67 6.17
CA LEU A 8 -2.48 16.64 5.55
C LEU A 8 -3.07 17.01 4.17
N ALA A 9 -2.95 18.26 3.72
CA ALA A 9 -3.45 18.68 2.41
C ALA A 9 -2.38 18.64 1.31
N ASN A 10 -1.08 18.60 1.67
CA ASN A 10 0.02 18.74 0.71
C ASN A 10 1.17 17.74 0.87
N TRP A 11 1.14 16.88 1.88
CA TRP A 11 2.24 15.97 2.21
C TRP A 11 2.63 14.99 1.08
N ASP A 12 1.68 14.64 0.21
CA ASP A 12 1.85 13.70 -0.90
C ASP A 12 2.20 14.39 -2.24
N THR A 13 2.45 15.71 -2.20
CA THR A 13 2.72 16.52 -3.40
C THR A 13 4.21 16.85 -3.49
N ALA A 14 4.78 16.71 -4.69
CA ALA A 14 6.17 17.12 -4.94
C ALA A 14 6.36 18.64 -4.84
N PRO A 15 7.46 19.13 -4.26
CA PRO A 15 8.60 18.38 -3.73
C PRO A 15 8.45 18.01 -2.23
N LEU A 16 7.32 18.32 -1.57
CA LEU A 16 7.12 18.15 -0.13
C LEU A 16 7.16 16.67 0.27
N ASN A 17 6.70 15.77 -0.62
CA ASN A 17 6.69 14.33 -0.41
C ASN A 17 8.11 13.76 -0.16
N ARG A 18 9.17 14.39 -0.64
CA ARG A 18 10.56 13.97 -0.34
C ARG A 18 10.93 14.09 1.14
N THR A 19 10.25 14.98 1.86
CA THR A 19 10.43 15.13 3.30
C THR A 19 9.41 14.32 4.08
N SER A 20 8.13 14.39 3.71
CA SER A 20 7.06 13.71 4.44
C SER A 20 7.15 12.19 4.38
N PHE A 21 7.62 11.61 3.27
CA PHE A 21 7.76 10.16 3.14
C PHE A 21 8.84 9.57 4.06
N LEU A 22 9.80 10.38 4.46
CA LEU A 22 10.81 10.00 5.47
C LEU A 22 10.38 10.32 6.90
N ASN A 23 9.34 11.15 7.09
CA ASN A 23 8.94 11.69 8.38
C ASN A 23 7.42 11.66 8.56
N ILE A 24 6.75 10.63 8.08
CA ILE A 24 5.29 10.57 8.10
C ILE A 24 4.71 10.55 9.52
N CYS A 25 5.46 10.06 10.50
CA CYS A 25 5.09 10.06 11.91
C CYS A 25 4.90 11.47 12.51
N ASP A 26 5.42 12.51 11.86
CA ASP A 26 5.20 13.90 12.27
C ASP A 26 3.82 14.43 11.86
N LEU A 27 3.13 13.71 10.96
CA LEU A 27 1.86 14.14 10.37
C LEU A 27 0.66 13.31 10.85
N ILE A 28 0.87 12.03 11.06
CA ILE A 28 -0.18 11.09 11.45
C ILE A 28 0.29 10.21 12.62
N PRO A 29 -0.62 9.77 13.50
CA PRO A 29 -0.29 8.76 14.49
C PRO A 29 0.20 7.47 13.85
N VAL A 30 1.25 6.88 14.40
CA VAL A 30 1.82 5.60 13.94
C VAL A 30 2.02 4.67 15.12
N GLU A 31 1.89 3.37 14.88
CA GLU A 31 2.29 2.32 15.82
C GLU A 31 3.58 1.69 15.34
N ILE A 32 4.44 1.32 16.31
CA ILE A 32 5.72 0.67 16.01
C ILE A 32 5.56 -0.83 16.24
N VAL A 33 5.70 -1.60 15.18
CA VAL A 33 5.82 -3.05 15.26
C VAL A 33 7.29 -3.40 15.32
N GLU A 34 7.75 -3.76 16.52
CA GLU A 34 9.15 -4.11 16.73
C GLU A 34 9.53 -5.38 15.97
N ARG A 35 10.74 -5.37 15.44
CA ARG A 35 11.31 -6.56 14.83
C ARG A 35 11.52 -7.64 15.91
N GLY A 36 11.10 -8.87 15.64
CA GLY A 36 11.34 -9.98 16.54
C GLY A 36 12.83 -10.24 16.82
N ASP A 37 13.11 -11.02 17.87
CA ASP A 37 14.46 -11.26 18.42
C ASP A 37 15.36 -12.14 17.52
N GLN A 38 14.80 -12.71 16.47
CA GLN A 38 15.59 -13.55 15.55
C GLN A 38 16.61 -12.71 14.77
N PRO A 39 17.82 -13.21 14.56
CA PRO A 39 18.82 -12.50 13.78
C PRO A 39 18.33 -12.29 12.34
N ALA A 40 18.65 -11.13 11.77
CA ALA A 40 18.36 -10.88 10.37
C ALA A 40 19.12 -11.86 9.49
N THR A 41 18.47 -12.40 8.46
CA THR A 41 19.12 -13.18 7.43
C THR A 41 20.21 -12.38 6.77
N GLN A 42 21.42 -12.89 6.77
CA GLN A 42 22.53 -12.25 6.05
C GLN A 42 22.35 -12.48 4.55
N ILE A 43 22.45 -11.43 3.78
CA ILE A 43 22.44 -11.47 2.33
C ILE A 43 23.83 -11.11 1.86
N ASP A 44 24.45 -12.01 1.06
CA ASP A 44 25.80 -11.79 0.53
C ASP A 44 25.84 -10.60 -0.45
N ASP A 45 26.99 -9.94 -0.51
CA ASP A 45 27.28 -8.92 -1.51
C ASP A 45 27.81 -9.51 -2.82
N ASP A 46 27.37 -8.92 -3.95
CA ASP A 46 27.94 -9.08 -5.31
C ASP A 46 27.82 -7.73 -6.02
N GLN A 47 28.31 -6.67 -5.34
CA GLN A 47 28.15 -5.27 -5.76
C GLN A 47 28.71 -5.04 -7.17
N ARG A 48 27.92 -4.35 -8.00
CA ARG A 48 28.26 -3.99 -9.38
C ARG A 48 27.87 -2.56 -9.68
N GLU A 49 28.64 -1.92 -10.54
CA GLU A 49 28.30 -0.60 -11.05
C GLU A 49 27.19 -0.70 -12.09
N LEU A 50 25.98 -0.29 -11.70
CA LEU A 50 24.81 -0.27 -12.58
C LEU A 50 24.49 1.13 -13.12
N GLY A 51 25.06 2.19 -12.55
CA GLY A 51 24.68 3.57 -12.84
C GLY A 51 24.81 3.96 -14.32
N ALA A 52 25.84 3.46 -15.01
CA ALA A 52 26.11 3.77 -16.42
C ALA A 52 25.33 2.89 -17.43
N ILE A 53 24.50 1.95 -16.96
CA ILE A 53 23.72 1.09 -17.87
C ILE A 53 22.67 1.95 -18.57
N ALA A 54 22.64 1.88 -19.89
CA ALA A 54 21.63 2.56 -20.69
C ALA A 54 20.28 1.81 -20.61
N VAL A 55 19.23 2.54 -20.31
CA VAL A 55 17.85 2.05 -20.22
C VAL A 55 16.92 2.88 -21.12
N PRO A 56 15.91 2.25 -21.76
CA PRO A 56 14.97 3.00 -22.57
C PRO A 56 14.06 3.85 -21.68
N THR A 57 13.79 5.07 -22.10
CA THR A 57 12.82 5.96 -21.46
C THR A 57 11.42 5.77 -22.08
N THR A 58 10.41 6.34 -21.45
CA THR A 58 9.02 6.32 -21.94
C THR A 58 8.84 7.11 -23.25
N THR A 59 9.78 8.01 -23.57
CA THR A 59 9.80 8.78 -24.83
C THR A 59 10.46 8.03 -25.97
N GLY A 60 11.08 6.87 -25.73
CA GLY A 60 11.79 6.07 -26.72
C GLY A 60 13.26 6.42 -26.86
N ASP A 61 13.75 7.42 -26.15
CA ASP A 61 15.17 7.73 -26.03
C ASP A 61 15.85 6.81 -25.00
N TYR A 62 17.14 6.94 -24.83
CA TYR A 62 17.90 6.23 -23.81
C TYR A 62 18.42 7.21 -22.75
N SER A 63 18.42 6.77 -21.50
CA SER A 63 19.06 7.43 -20.38
C SER A 63 19.89 6.40 -19.62
N THR A 64 20.72 6.84 -18.68
CA THR A 64 21.41 5.91 -17.78
C THR A 64 20.55 5.62 -16.54
N VAL A 65 20.80 4.49 -15.89
CA VAL A 65 20.16 4.17 -14.60
C VAL A 65 20.33 5.32 -13.62
N GLU A 66 21.54 5.90 -13.54
CA GLU A 66 21.83 7.04 -12.66
C GLU A 66 20.92 8.23 -12.95
N GLU A 67 20.84 8.64 -14.21
CA GLU A 67 20.01 9.78 -14.62
C GLU A 67 18.52 9.53 -14.33
N VAL A 68 18.03 8.30 -14.52
CA VAL A 68 16.65 7.94 -14.18
C VAL A 68 16.41 8.05 -12.68
N LEU A 69 17.29 7.48 -11.85
CA LEU A 69 17.15 7.54 -10.39
C LEU A 69 17.15 8.99 -9.87
N LEU A 70 18.00 9.83 -10.41
CA LEU A 70 18.05 11.25 -10.03
C LEU A 70 16.83 12.04 -10.53
N SER A 71 16.39 11.81 -11.76
CA SER A 71 15.25 12.53 -12.35
C SER A 71 13.91 12.13 -11.77
N THR A 72 13.79 10.92 -11.23
CA THR A 72 12.59 10.41 -10.55
C THR A 72 12.62 10.65 -9.04
N GLU A 73 13.60 11.38 -8.53
CA GLU A 73 13.76 11.70 -7.11
C GLU A 73 13.74 10.44 -6.21
N THR A 74 14.38 9.37 -6.68
CA THR A 74 14.48 8.11 -5.95
C THR A 74 15.24 8.30 -4.63
N ASP A 75 14.71 7.80 -3.52
CA ASP A 75 15.36 7.86 -2.21
C ASP A 75 16.16 6.60 -1.89
N GLY A 76 15.71 5.43 -2.31
CA GLY A 76 16.42 4.16 -2.14
C GLY A 76 16.31 3.26 -3.37
N PHE A 77 17.40 2.60 -3.72
CA PHE A 77 17.47 1.67 -4.86
C PHE A 77 18.26 0.42 -4.47
N LEU A 78 17.58 -0.73 -4.52
CA LEU A 78 18.16 -2.03 -4.18
C LEU A 78 17.91 -3.03 -5.30
N VAL A 79 18.97 -3.69 -5.74
CA VAL A 79 18.90 -4.79 -6.72
C VAL A 79 19.44 -6.07 -6.10
N LEU A 80 18.59 -7.09 -6.03
CA LEU A 80 18.96 -8.45 -5.63
C LEU A 80 19.01 -9.37 -6.84
N ARG A 81 20.03 -10.21 -6.90
CA ARG A 81 20.12 -11.30 -7.89
C ARG A 81 20.61 -12.57 -7.23
N LYS A 82 19.84 -13.65 -7.34
CA LYS A 82 20.15 -14.95 -6.73
C LYS A 82 20.49 -14.81 -5.23
N ASN A 83 19.66 -14.03 -4.53
CA ASN A 83 19.80 -13.74 -3.10
C ASN A 83 21.15 -13.07 -2.73
N ARG A 84 21.71 -12.25 -3.63
CA ARG A 84 22.86 -11.40 -3.39
C ARG A 84 22.54 -9.95 -3.71
N ILE A 85 23.10 -9.03 -2.94
CA ILE A 85 22.98 -7.58 -3.18
C ILE A 85 23.90 -7.22 -4.34
N VAL A 86 23.31 -6.83 -5.47
CA VAL A 86 24.05 -6.42 -6.68
C VAL A 86 24.27 -4.92 -6.69
N CYS A 87 23.31 -4.15 -6.18
CA CYS A 87 23.43 -2.72 -6.05
C CYS A 87 22.56 -2.27 -4.88
N GLU A 88 23.08 -1.41 -4.02
CA GLU A 88 22.37 -0.77 -2.93
C GLU A 88 22.80 0.68 -2.86
N ARG A 89 21.85 1.61 -3.07
CA ARG A 89 22.14 3.05 -3.12
C ARG A 89 21.03 3.83 -2.45
N TYR A 90 21.43 4.91 -1.79
CA TYR A 90 20.54 5.82 -1.08
C TYR A 90 20.79 7.25 -1.51
N PHE A 91 19.70 8.03 -1.57
CA PHE A 91 19.68 9.42 -2.00
C PHE A 91 18.92 10.26 -0.97
N ASN A 92 18.88 11.56 -1.13
CA ASN A 92 18.10 12.49 -0.31
C ASN A 92 18.35 12.32 1.21
N GLY A 93 19.56 11.93 1.61
CA GLY A 93 19.91 11.70 3.02
C GLY A 93 19.40 10.37 3.61
N MET A 94 18.69 9.55 2.85
CA MET A 94 18.27 8.21 3.26
C MET A 94 19.47 7.31 3.51
N LYS A 95 19.32 6.34 4.42
CA LYS A 95 20.29 5.30 4.76
C LYS A 95 19.56 3.96 4.84
N ALA A 96 20.30 2.86 5.01
CA ALA A 96 19.76 1.51 5.10
C ALA A 96 18.74 1.32 6.24
N ASP A 97 18.87 2.08 7.30
CA ASP A 97 18.03 2.05 8.50
C ASP A 97 16.98 3.17 8.55
N THR A 98 16.90 4.00 7.51
CA THR A 98 15.93 5.08 7.45
C THR A 98 14.54 4.51 7.17
N LEU A 99 13.57 4.88 7.99
CA LEU A 99 12.17 4.56 7.73
C LEU A 99 11.68 5.36 6.52
N HIS A 100 10.92 4.70 5.68
CA HIS A 100 10.33 5.31 4.49
C HIS A 100 8.90 4.84 4.32
N LEU A 101 8.01 5.74 3.96
CA LEU A 101 6.61 5.40 3.68
C LEU A 101 6.53 4.43 2.49
N ALA A 102 6.05 3.22 2.76
CA ALA A 102 6.03 2.14 1.76
C ALA A 102 4.81 2.21 0.83
N GLN A 103 3.83 3.07 1.13
CA GLN A 103 2.58 3.17 0.35
C GLN A 103 1.98 1.78 0.08
N SER A 104 1.58 1.49 -1.15
CA SER A 104 0.94 0.22 -1.52
C SER A 104 1.83 -1.02 -1.38
N VAL A 105 3.13 -0.89 -1.17
CA VAL A 105 3.99 -2.05 -0.81
C VAL A 105 3.51 -2.68 0.50
N SER A 106 2.91 -1.91 1.40
CA SER A 106 2.29 -2.39 2.66
C SER A 106 1.22 -3.47 2.44
N LYS A 107 0.54 -3.48 1.29
CA LYS A 107 -0.43 -4.54 0.93
C LYS A 107 0.20 -5.93 0.94
N SER A 108 1.50 -6.02 0.65
CA SER A 108 2.24 -7.28 0.68
C SER A 108 2.35 -7.86 2.09
N VAL A 109 2.38 -7.00 3.12
CA VAL A 109 2.41 -7.43 4.53
C VAL A 109 1.06 -8.07 4.89
N THR A 110 -0.05 -7.37 4.58
CA THR A 110 -1.41 -7.92 4.80
C THR A 110 -1.63 -9.22 4.03
N GLY A 111 -1.21 -9.26 2.75
CA GLY A 111 -1.30 -10.47 1.92
C GLY A 111 -0.48 -11.63 2.49
N THR A 112 0.71 -11.36 3.04
CA THR A 112 1.56 -12.37 3.68
C THR A 112 0.90 -12.92 4.96
N LEU A 113 0.33 -12.05 5.80
CA LEU A 113 -0.40 -12.44 7.00
C LEU A 113 -1.60 -13.34 6.64
N ALA A 114 -2.38 -12.95 5.65
CA ALA A 114 -3.48 -13.76 5.15
C ALA A 114 -2.99 -15.12 4.63
N GLY A 115 -1.82 -15.16 3.95
CA GLY A 115 -1.18 -16.41 3.52
C GLY A 115 -0.83 -17.33 4.69
N ILE A 116 -0.34 -16.77 5.80
CA ILE A 116 -0.07 -17.53 7.04
C ILE A 116 -1.37 -18.09 7.62
N TYR A 117 -2.46 -17.31 7.61
CA TYR A 117 -3.75 -17.76 8.13
C TYR A 117 -4.39 -18.84 7.25
N LEU A 118 -4.21 -18.77 5.93
CA LEU A 118 -4.60 -19.82 4.98
C LEU A 118 -3.84 -21.12 5.26
N ASP A 119 -2.51 -21.04 5.40
CA ASP A 119 -1.66 -22.20 5.66
C ASP A 119 -2.04 -22.90 7.00
N ARG A 120 -2.43 -22.12 8.00
CA ARG A 120 -2.91 -22.61 9.29
C ARG A 120 -4.36 -23.11 9.28
N GLY A 121 -5.06 -22.99 8.16
CA GLY A 121 -6.48 -23.37 8.05
C GLY A 121 -7.44 -22.49 8.84
N LEU A 122 -7.02 -21.27 9.22
CA LEU A 122 -7.82 -20.31 9.97
C LEU A 122 -8.80 -19.55 9.07
N ILE A 123 -8.46 -19.40 7.79
CA ILE A 123 -9.34 -18.85 6.76
C ILE A 123 -9.37 -19.78 5.54
N ASP A 124 -10.47 -19.76 4.79
CA ASP A 124 -10.66 -20.54 3.56
C ASP A 124 -10.86 -19.57 2.38
N ARG A 125 -10.06 -19.75 1.33
CA ARG A 125 -10.15 -18.96 0.10
C ARG A 125 -11.54 -18.96 -0.54
N ASN A 126 -12.27 -20.09 -0.42
CA ASN A 126 -13.58 -20.28 -1.03
C ASN A 126 -14.72 -19.76 -0.16
N ALA A 127 -14.47 -19.46 1.12
CA ALA A 127 -15.47 -18.90 2.01
C ALA A 127 -15.85 -17.49 1.58
N LEU A 128 -17.07 -17.08 1.88
CA LEU A 128 -17.51 -15.71 1.66
C LEU A 128 -16.82 -14.77 2.66
N VAL A 129 -16.49 -13.59 2.21
CA VAL A 129 -15.98 -12.52 3.10
C VAL A 129 -16.93 -12.29 4.28
N THR A 130 -18.23 -12.42 4.03
CA THR A 130 -19.29 -12.22 5.03
C THR A 130 -19.37 -13.32 6.09
N ASP A 131 -18.73 -14.46 5.88
CA ASP A 131 -18.60 -15.49 6.90
C ASP A 131 -17.66 -15.04 8.03
N TYR A 132 -16.70 -14.16 7.73
CA TYR A 132 -15.76 -13.58 8.67
C TYR A 132 -16.17 -12.17 9.13
N VAL A 133 -16.75 -11.38 8.22
CA VAL A 133 -17.16 -10.00 8.45
C VAL A 133 -18.64 -9.83 8.05
N PRO A 134 -19.60 -10.26 8.89
CA PRO A 134 -21.03 -10.19 8.59
C PRO A 134 -21.56 -8.78 8.30
N GLU A 135 -20.87 -7.75 8.79
CA GLU A 135 -21.21 -6.34 8.53
C GLU A 135 -21.22 -5.99 7.04
N LEU A 136 -20.51 -6.77 6.23
CA LEU A 136 -20.44 -6.57 4.77
C LEU A 136 -21.63 -7.19 3.99
N LEU A 137 -22.58 -7.84 4.66
CA LEU A 137 -23.74 -8.49 4.02
C LEU A 137 -24.56 -7.57 3.10
N ASN A 138 -24.64 -6.29 3.43
CA ASN A 138 -25.40 -5.30 2.65
C ASN A 138 -24.50 -4.39 1.79
N SER A 139 -23.23 -4.73 1.66
CA SER A 139 -22.26 -4.02 0.85
C SER A 139 -22.05 -4.68 -0.52
N GLY A 140 -21.22 -4.09 -1.34
CA GLY A 140 -20.76 -4.67 -2.60
C GLY A 140 -19.95 -5.96 -2.44
N TYR A 141 -19.54 -6.32 -1.24
CA TYR A 141 -18.78 -7.54 -0.93
C TYR A 141 -19.64 -8.75 -0.56
N ALA A 142 -20.97 -8.61 -0.49
CA ALA A 142 -21.90 -9.63 0.05
C ALA A 142 -21.67 -11.05 -0.49
N ASN A 143 -21.33 -11.20 -1.76
CA ASN A 143 -21.09 -12.49 -2.43
C ASN A 143 -19.62 -12.67 -2.86
N ALA A 144 -18.71 -11.85 -2.35
CA ALA A 144 -17.28 -11.98 -2.63
C ALA A 144 -16.72 -13.13 -1.79
N THR A 145 -15.93 -14.01 -2.41
CA THR A 145 -15.08 -14.96 -1.68
C THR A 145 -13.77 -14.29 -1.28
N LEU A 146 -13.06 -14.87 -0.32
CA LEU A 146 -11.70 -14.43 -0.01
C LEU A 146 -10.77 -14.52 -1.21
N ASP A 147 -10.98 -15.52 -2.11
CA ASP A 147 -10.19 -15.62 -3.34
C ASP A 147 -10.38 -14.40 -4.25
N HIS A 148 -11.60 -13.87 -4.37
CA HIS A 148 -11.85 -12.65 -5.12
C HIS A 148 -11.11 -11.44 -4.55
N VAL A 149 -11.04 -11.33 -3.23
CA VAL A 149 -10.34 -10.24 -2.52
C VAL A 149 -8.83 -10.37 -2.68
N LEU A 150 -8.28 -11.56 -2.41
CA LEU A 150 -6.84 -11.86 -2.53
C LEU A 150 -6.30 -11.60 -3.95
N ASN A 151 -7.10 -11.86 -4.97
CA ASN A 151 -6.73 -11.66 -6.37
C ASN A 151 -7.14 -10.28 -6.91
N MET A 152 -7.69 -9.39 -6.08
CA MET A 152 -8.24 -8.09 -6.52
C MET A 152 -9.22 -8.22 -7.69
N GLN A 153 -10.11 -9.22 -7.61
CA GLN A 153 -11.14 -9.54 -8.60
C GLN A 153 -12.55 -9.27 -8.08
N THR A 154 -12.67 -8.43 -7.07
CA THR A 154 -13.99 -8.01 -6.57
C THR A 154 -14.72 -7.16 -7.60
N GLY A 155 -16.06 -7.24 -7.61
CA GLY A 155 -16.90 -6.44 -8.48
C GLY A 155 -17.44 -5.19 -7.79
N VAL A 156 -16.75 -4.65 -6.82
CA VAL A 156 -17.17 -3.46 -6.09
C VAL A 156 -16.96 -2.19 -6.90
N LYS A 157 -17.80 -1.20 -6.70
CA LYS A 157 -17.66 0.12 -7.30
C LYS A 157 -16.66 0.94 -6.52
N PHE A 158 -15.39 0.82 -6.88
CA PHE A 158 -14.31 1.58 -6.30
C PHE A 158 -13.32 2.00 -7.39
N THR A 159 -13.07 3.30 -7.51
CA THR A 159 -12.18 3.86 -8.53
C THR A 159 -11.03 4.59 -7.88
N GLU A 160 -9.83 4.20 -8.27
CA GLU A 160 -8.57 4.84 -7.91
C GLU A 160 -8.09 5.72 -9.07
N ASN A 161 -8.50 6.97 -9.07
CA ASN A 161 -8.02 7.96 -10.02
C ASN A 161 -7.32 9.08 -9.25
N TYR A 162 -6.03 8.96 -9.08
CA TYR A 162 -5.20 9.85 -8.27
C TYR A 162 -5.32 11.34 -8.62
N PRO A 163 -5.42 11.73 -9.90
CA PRO A 163 -5.59 13.15 -10.25
C PRO A 163 -6.96 13.74 -9.91
N ASN A 164 -7.96 12.89 -9.61
CA ASN A 164 -9.32 13.36 -9.37
C ASN A 164 -9.71 13.27 -7.88
N PRO A 165 -9.82 14.43 -7.17
CA PRO A 165 -10.12 14.43 -5.74
C PRO A 165 -11.58 14.02 -5.40
N LYS A 166 -12.41 13.70 -6.39
CA LYS A 166 -13.80 13.29 -6.20
C LYS A 166 -14.02 11.78 -6.31
N THR A 167 -12.96 10.98 -6.27
CA THR A 167 -13.05 9.52 -6.33
C THR A 167 -13.24 8.88 -4.97
N GLN A 168 -13.57 7.59 -4.96
CA GLN A 168 -13.65 6.79 -3.74
C GLN A 168 -12.30 6.67 -3.03
N LEU A 169 -11.17 6.79 -3.76
CA LEU A 169 -9.84 6.83 -3.16
C LEU A 169 -9.72 7.99 -2.15
N THR A 170 -10.23 9.18 -2.48
CA THR A 170 -10.23 10.30 -1.53
C THR A 170 -11.05 10.01 -0.27
N LEU A 171 -12.14 9.24 -0.39
CA LEU A 171 -12.91 8.80 0.78
C LEU A 171 -12.11 7.82 1.63
N LEU A 172 -11.32 6.95 1.00
CA LEU A 172 -10.41 6.05 1.72
C LEU A 172 -9.30 6.83 2.44
N ASP A 173 -8.69 7.81 1.78
CA ASP A 173 -7.67 8.67 2.40
C ASP A 173 -8.23 9.40 3.64
N ILE A 174 -9.48 9.89 3.56
CA ILE A 174 -10.15 10.53 4.70
C ILE A 174 -10.46 9.50 5.79
N ALA A 175 -11.01 8.35 5.42
CA ALA A 175 -11.36 7.28 6.35
C ALA A 175 -10.17 6.71 7.12
N SER A 176 -9.00 6.74 6.51
CA SER A 176 -7.71 6.30 7.09
C SER A 176 -6.92 7.41 7.78
N GLY A 177 -7.43 8.64 7.79
CA GLY A 177 -6.74 9.78 8.42
C GLY A 177 -5.61 10.41 7.61
N TRP A 178 -5.41 9.99 6.34
CA TRP A 178 -4.41 10.59 5.44
C TRP A 178 -4.80 11.98 4.92
N LYS A 179 -6.10 12.28 4.94
CA LYS A 179 -6.66 13.59 4.56
C LYS A 179 -7.69 14.04 5.59
N ALA A 180 -7.80 15.34 5.77
CA ALA A 180 -8.83 15.90 6.63
C ALA A 180 -10.25 15.67 6.05
N PRO A 181 -11.26 15.41 6.91
CA PRO A 181 -12.65 15.37 6.47
C PRO A 181 -13.08 16.67 5.80
N ARG A 182 -13.88 16.57 4.74
CA ARG A 182 -14.39 17.72 4.00
C ARG A 182 -15.73 18.22 4.55
N ASN A 183 -16.51 17.29 5.12
CA ASN A 183 -17.84 17.53 5.68
C ASN A 183 -18.29 16.36 6.58
N ASP A 184 -19.42 16.55 7.27
CA ASP A 184 -19.96 15.57 8.22
C ASP A 184 -20.44 14.23 7.60
N CYS A 185 -20.58 14.19 6.27
CA CYS A 185 -21.01 12.98 5.54
C CYS A 185 -19.84 12.09 5.10
N ASP A 186 -18.60 12.57 5.25
CA ASP A 186 -17.42 11.75 4.93
C ASP A 186 -17.32 10.57 5.92
N PRO A 187 -16.80 9.41 5.50
CA PRO A 187 -16.65 8.24 6.36
C PRO A 187 -15.72 8.56 7.53
N LYS A 188 -16.10 8.11 8.72
CA LYS A 188 -15.31 8.35 9.96
C LYS A 188 -14.27 7.25 10.20
N SER A 189 -14.40 6.14 9.51
CA SER A 189 -13.47 5.01 9.57
C SER A 189 -13.45 4.25 8.26
N ILE A 190 -12.40 3.44 8.06
CA ILE A 190 -12.32 2.51 6.93
C ILE A 190 -13.52 1.55 6.95
N ARG A 191 -13.95 1.08 8.12
CA ARG A 191 -15.11 0.17 8.25
C ARG A 191 -16.40 0.83 7.80
N ASP A 192 -16.65 2.10 8.13
CA ASP A 192 -17.82 2.85 7.63
C ASP A 192 -17.81 2.93 6.10
N LEU A 193 -16.65 3.17 5.52
CA LEU A 193 -16.50 3.18 4.07
C LEU A 193 -16.80 1.80 3.47
N LEU A 194 -16.19 0.73 3.99
CA LEU A 194 -16.35 -0.64 3.50
C LEU A 194 -17.81 -1.09 3.46
N VAL A 195 -18.58 -0.84 4.51
CA VAL A 195 -20.01 -1.22 4.56
C VAL A 195 -20.87 -0.38 3.60
N SER A 196 -20.41 0.82 3.23
CA SER A 196 -21.12 1.72 2.31
C SER A 196 -20.87 1.41 0.83
N ILE A 197 -19.79 0.71 0.49
CA ILE A 197 -19.40 0.40 -0.89
C ILE A 197 -20.47 -0.43 -1.57
N LYS A 198 -20.79 -0.08 -2.81
CA LYS A 198 -21.79 -0.80 -3.63
C LYS A 198 -21.11 -1.71 -4.64
N GLY A 199 -21.83 -2.75 -5.05
CA GLY A 199 -21.46 -3.59 -6.18
C GLY A 199 -21.65 -2.84 -7.50
N ASP A 200 -20.83 -3.16 -8.48
CA ASP A 200 -20.88 -2.63 -9.85
C ASP A 200 -20.99 -3.76 -10.88
N GLN A 201 -20.32 -4.88 -10.61
CA GLN A 201 -20.27 -6.04 -11.49
C GLN A 201 -20.11 -7.34 -10.68
N SER A 202 -20.16 -8.47 -11.37
CA SER A 202 -19.90 -9.77 -10.74
C SER A 202 -18.43 -9.90 -10.32
N HIS A 203 -18.18 -10.52 -9.16
CA HIS A 203 -16.83 -10.88 -8.72
C HIS A 203 -16.19 -11.94 -9.62
N GLY A 204 -14.86 -12.07 -9.58
CA GLY A 204 -14.07 -13.10 -10.24
C GLY A 204 -13.84 -12.89 -11.74
N LYS A 205 -14.28 -11.78 -12.33
CA LYS A 205 -14.17 -11.56 -13.78
C LYS A 205 -12.87 -10.87 -14.19
N ASN A 206 -12.55 -9.77 -13.54
CA ASN A 206 -11.46 -8.89 -13.98
C ASN A 206 -10.59 -8.52 -12.78
N PHE A 207 -9.28 -8.56 -12.98
CA PHE A 207 -8.34 -7.93 -12.06
C PHE A 207 -8.48 -6.41 -12.16
N GLN A 208 -8.60 -5.77 -11.01
CA GLN A 208 -8.47 -4.33 -10.89
C GLN A 208 -7.82 -4.01 -9.56
N CYS A 209 -6.70 -3.31 -9.58
CA CYS A 209 -6.06 -2.86 -8.35
C CYS A 209 -7.02 -1.97 -7.56
N ARG A 210 -7.38 -2.42 -6.35
CA ARG A 210 -8.26 -1.71 -5.43
C ARG A 210 -7.68 -1.78 -4.02
N SER A 211 -7.25 -0.65 -3.48
CA SER A 211 -6.71 -0.58 -2.12
C SER A 211 -7.70 -1.10 -1.09
N ILE A 212 -8.98 -0.77 -1.27
CA ILE A 212 -10.06 -1.16 -0.37
C ILE A 212 -10.23 -2.69 -0.23
N ASP A 213 -9.82 -3.50 -1.22
CA ASP A 213 -9.82 -4.96 -1.11
C ASP A 213 -8.81 -5.42 -0.05
N THR A 214 -7.68 -4.74 0.06
CA THR A 214 -6.69 -5.03 1.10
C THR A 214 -7.21 -4.69 2.49
N ASP A 215 -7.99 -3.62 2.63
CA ASP A 215 -8.61 -3.24 3.91
C ASP A 215 -9.66 -4.27 4.37
N VAL A 216 -10.42 -4.85 3.42
CA VAL A 216 -11.31 -5.98 3.71
C VAL A 216 -10.52 -7.19 4.18
N LEU A 217 -9.41 -7.51 3.51
CA LEU A 217 -8.54 -8.63 3.89
C LEU A 217 -7.95 -8.41 5.29
N ALA A 218 -7.51 -7.19 5.59
CA ALA A 218 -7.03 -6.81 6.92
C ALA A 218 -8.12 -7.03 7.97
N TRP A 219 -9.36 -6.60 7.71
CA TRP A 219 -10.47 -6.80 8.64
C TRP A 219 -10.80 -8.29 8.88
N VAL A 220 -10.71 -9.13 7.85
CA VAL A 220 -10.81 -10.58 8.01
C VAL A 220 -9.70 -11.12 8.92
N CYS A 221 -8.46 -10.68 8.68
CA CYS A 221 -7.32 -11.09 9.50
C CYS A 221 -7.47 -10.68 10.96
N GLU A 222 -7.93 -9.46 11.24
CA GLU A 222 -8.25 -9.01 12.61
C GLU A 222 -9.28 -9.91 13.30
N ARG A 223 -10.37 -10.26 12.59
CA ARG A 223 -11.44 -11.10 13.13
C ARG A 223 -10.96 -12.50 13.51
N VAL A 224 -10.12 -13.07 12.67
CA VAL A 224 -9.59 -14.43 12.86
C VAL A 224 -8.44 -14.44 13.86
N GLY A 225 -7.57 -13.45 13.82
CA GLY A 225 -6.45 -13.30 14.75
C GLY A 225 -6.87 -12.88 16.16
N ASN A 226 -8.07 -12.32 16.29
CA ASN A 226 -8.57 -11.70 17.53
C ASN A 226 -7.61 -10.62 18.06
N ASP A 227 -7.02 -9.87 17.15
CA ASP A 227 -6.09 -8.79 17.42
C ASP A 227 -6.28 -7.67 16.38
N SER A 228 -5.89 -6.43 16.69
CA SER A 228 -5.93 -5.33 15.75
C SER A 228 -4.71 -5.35 14.81
N LEU A 229 -4.92 -4.96 13.55
CA LEU A 229 -3.88 -4.76 12.55
C LEU A 229 -3.56 -3.29 12.35
#